data_721261e70495dfb462a390d5e44c5321
#
_entry.id   721261e70495dfb462a390d5e44c5321
#
_cell.length_a   1.000
_cell.length_b   1.000
_cell.length_c   1.000
_cell.angle_alpha   90.00
_cell.angle_beta   90.00
_cell.angle_gamma   90.00
#
_symmetry.space_group_name_H-M   'P 1'
#
loop_
_entity.id
_entity.type
_entity.pdbx_description
1 polymer ?
#
loop_
_entity_poly.entity_id
_entity_poly.type
_entity_poly.pdbx_seq_one_letter_code
_entity_poly.pdbx_strand_id
1 'polypeptide(L)'
;PILYPNAAGIDISSKEHFVAVNPFENSTPIKSFGSFTEDLHSIAEFLKSSNVDTVAMEATGIYWISLFLVLEEAGFEVVLVNAKHVKNVRGKKTDMSDAEWIRQLHSCGLLSASFQPDKFTRTLRTYMRHRKNLIEMSATHIRMMHKALEQMNVKLQNVIADITGKSGQAIME
;
A
#
# COMPACT_ATOMS: atom_id res chain seq x y z
N PRO A 1 -29.64 1.19 7.85
CA PRO A 1 -29.73 2.35 6.95
C PRO A 1 -28.49 2.43 6.07
N ILE A 2 -28.66 2.72 4.78
CA ILE A 2 -27.57 2.98 3.84
C ILE A 2 -27.15 4.43 4.04
N LEU A 3 -25.86 4.64 4.34
CA LEU A 3 -25.28 5.96 4.57
C LEU A 3 -24.66 6.52 3.26
N TYR A 4 -24.02 5.63 2.48
CA TYR A 4 -23.38 5.94 1.22
C TYR A 4 -23.97 5.08 0.11
N PRO A 5 -25.04 5.55 -0.58
CA PRO A 5 -25.73 4.75 -1.59
C PRO A 5 -24.86 4.47 -2.82
N ASN A 6 -23.99 5.41 -3.17
CA ASN A 6 -23.08 5.32 -4.32
C ASN A 6 -21.67 4.87 -3.92
N ALA A 7 -21.58 3.97 -2.95
CA ALA A 7 -20.31 3.44 -2.48
C ALA A 7 -19.80 2.31 -3.39
N ALA A 8 -18.48 2.26 -3.60
CA ALA A 8 -17.78 1.12 -4.18
C ALA A 8 -16.87 0.43 -3.17
N GLY A 9 -16.60 -0.84 -3.39
CA GLY A 9 -15.62 -1.63 -2.65
C GLY A 9 -14.58 -2.23 -3.58
N ILE A 10 -13.31 -2.19 -3.19
CA ILE A 10 -12.22 -2.74 -3.98
C ILE A 10 -11.43 -3.73 -3.12
N ASP A 11 -11.33 -4.96 -3.61
CA ASP A 11 -10.39 -5.96 -3.13
C ASP A 11 -9.12 -5.91 -3.98
N ILE A 12 -7.98 -5.77 -3.31
CA ILE A 12 -6.69 -5.49 -3.94
C ILE A 12 -5.75 -6.68 -3.82
N SER A 13 -5.20 -7.12 -4.95
CA SER A 13 -4.12 -8.09 -4.99
C SER A 13 -2.92 -7.60 -5.81
N SER A 14 -1.87 -8.39 -5.88
CA SER A 14 -0.68 -8.06 -6.65
C SER A 14 -0.85 -8.16 -8.16
N LYS A 15 -1.86 -8.88 -8.63
CA LYS A 15 -2.06 -9.18 -10.06
C LYS A 15 -3.32 -8.55 -10.62
N GLU A 16 -4.38 -8.51 -9.82
CA GLU A 16 -5.68 -8.04 -10.26
C GLU A 16 -6.45 -7.40 -9.09
N HIS A 17 -7.38 -6.54 -9.43
CA HIS A 17 -8.25 -5.85 -8.49
C HIS A 17 -9.70 -6.16 -8.82
N PHE A 18 -10.48 -6.55 -7.81
CA PHE A 18 -11.91 -6.74 -7.95
C PHE A 18 -12.64 -5.50 -7.45
N VAL A 19 -13.48 -4.95 -8.29
CA VAL A 19 -14.24 -3.73 -8.01
C VAL A 19 -15.72 -4.04 -7.97
N ALA A 20 -16.38 -3.72 -6.86
CA ALA A 20 -17.82 -3.87 -6.70
C ALA A 20 -18.49 -2.50 -6.59
N VAL A 21 -19.53 -2.29 -7.38
CA VAL A 21 -20.35 -1.07 -7.40
C VAL A 21 -21.82 -1.40 -7.07
N ASN A 22 -22.65 -0.37 -6.97
CA ASN A 22 -24.07 -0.57 -6.67
C ASN A 22 -24.75 -1.38 -7.83
N PRO A 23 -25.39 -2.54 -7.54
CA PRO A 23 -26.04 -3.36 -8.57
C PRO A 23 -27.24 -2.71 -9.23
N PHE A 24 -27.81 -1.66 -8.63
CA PHE A 24 -28.91 -0.89 -9.26
C PHE A 24 -28.41 0.13 -10.30
N GLU A 25 -27.13 0.50 -10.23
CA GLU A 25 -26.51 1.49 -11.14
C GLU A 25 -25.74 0.84 -12.29
N ASN A 26 -25.43 -0.46 -12.18
CA ASN A 26 -24.64 -1.15 -13.20
C ASN A 26 -25.10 -2.60 -13.40
N SER A 27 -25.26 -3.00 -14.66
CA SER A 27 -25.65 -4.39 -15.03
C SER A 27 -24.56 -5.42 -14.71
N THR A 28 -23.31 -4.97 -14.56
CA THR A 28 -22.15 -5.81 -14.19
C THR A 28 -21.52 -5.22 -12.91
N PRO A 29 -22.17 -5.45 -11.74
CA PRO A 29 -21.80 -4.74 -10.51
C PRO A 29 -20.45 -5.15 -9.93
N ILE A 30 -19.89 -6.29 -10.39
CA ILE A 30 -18.55 -6.75 -9.98
C ILE A 30 -17.72 -6.97 -11.24
N LYS A 31 -16.53 -6.35 -11.28
CA LYS A 31 -15.61 -6.47 -12.41
C LYS A 31 -14.18 -6.61 -11.91
N SER A 32 -13.38 -7.46 -12.58
CA SER A 32 -11.93 -7.56 -12.34
C SER A 32 -11.16 -6.71 -13.34
N PHE A 33 -10.03 -6.17 -12.88
CA PHE A 33 -9.11 -5.36 -13.66
C PHE A 33 -7.69 -5.83 -13.35
N GLY A 34 -6.76 -5.64 -14.29
CA GLY A 34 -5.34 -5.85 -14.04
C GLY A 34 -4.75 -4.84 -13.04
N SER A 35 -3.44 -4.91 -12.87
CA SER A 35 -2.70 -4.05 -11.94
C SER A 35 -1.73 -3.07 -12.62
N PHE A 36 -1.72 -3.01 -13.95
CA PHE A 36 -0.93 -2.04 -14.69
C PHE A 36 -1.58 -0.65 -14.67
N THR A 37 -0.81 0.38 -14.93
CA THR A 37 -1.29 1.77 -14.86
C THR A 37 -2.55 2.02 -15.70
N GLU A 38 -2.63 1.45 -16.90
CA GLU A 38 -3.81 1.56 -17.77
C GLU A 38 -5.06 0.92 -17.14
N ASP A 39 -4.87 -0.21 -16.45
CA ASP A 39 -5.97 -0.88 -15.74
C ASP A 39 -6.47 -0.03 -14.58
N LEU A 40 -5.56 0.65 -13.84
CA LEU A 40 -5.95 1.54 -12.74
C LEU A 40 -6.76 2.74 -13.24
N HIS A 41 -6.42 3.31 -14.39
CA HIS A 41 -7.24 4.35 -15.03
C HIS A 41 -8.59 3.80 -15.51
N SER A 42 -8.62 2.58 -16.05
CA SER A 42 -9.86 1.90 -16.42
C SER A 42 -10.78 1.66 -15.22
N ILE A 43 -10.22 1.40 -14.03
CA ILE A 43 -10.99 1.34 -12.77
C ILE A 43 -11.64 2.70 -12.49
N ALA A 44 -10.88 3.79 -12.59
CA ALA A 44 -11.41 5.12 -12.34
C ALA A 44 -12.55 5.49 -13.32
N GLU A 45 -12.43 5.13 -14.60
CA GLU A 45 -13.48 5.32 -15.60
C GLU A 45 -14.72 4.47 -15.29
N PHE A 46 -14.53 3.21 -14.92
CA PHE A 46 -15.62 2.32 -14.53
C PHE A 46 -16.39 2.85 -13.32
N LEU A 47 -15.69 3.36 -12.29
CA LEU A 47 -16.30 3.96 -11.12
C LEU A 47 -17.10 5.22 -11.48
N LYS A 48 -16.56 6.10 -12.35
CA LYS A 48 -17.27 7.30 -12.85
C LYS A 48 -18.53 6.93 -13.62
N SER A 49 -18.46 5.95 -14.54
CA SER A 49 -19.60 5.50 -15.31
C SER A 49 -20.68 4.81 -14.48
N SER A 50 -20.34 4.37 -13.28
CA SER A 50 -21.23 3.74 -12.29
C SER A 50 -21.71 4.71 -11.21
N ASN A 51 -21.58 6.04 -11.41
CA ASN A 51 -22.00 7.11 -10.49
C ASN A 51 -21.48 6.93 -9.05
N VAL A 52 -20.25 6.46 -8.89
CA VAL A 52 -19.64 6.24 -7.58
C VAL A 52 -19.11 7.56 -7.02
N ASP A 53 -19.42 7.86 -5.75
CA ASP A 53 -18.95 9.04 -5.04
C ASP A 53 -17.77 8.72 -4.12
N THR A 54 -17.82 7.56 -3.45
CA THR A 54 -16.84 7.17 -2.44
C THR A 54 -16.45 5.70 -2.59
N VAL A 55 -15.16 5.43 -2.35
CA VAL A 55 -14.54 4.12 -2.59
C VAL A 55 -13.88 3.62 -1.32
N ALA A 56 -14.22 2.44 -0.87
CA ALA A 56 -13.46 1.75 0.18
C ALA A 56 -12.52 0.70 -0.42
N MET A 57 -11.28 0.66 0.04
CA MET A 57 -10.31 -0.35 -0.35
C MET A 57 -9.51 -0.87 0.84
N GLU A 58 -9.13 -2.15 0.79
CA GLU A 58 -8.32 -2.76 1.84
C GLU A 58 -6.84 -2.41 1.68
N ALA A 59 -6.17 -2.06 2.79
CA ALA A 59 -4.74 -1.75 2.83
C ALA A 59 -3.89 -3.02 2.80
N THR A 60 -3.91 -3.78 1.71
CA THR A 60 -3.12 -5.00 1.54
C THR A 60 -1.71 -4.69 1.05
N GLY A 61 -0.72 -4.90 1.90
CA GLY A 61 0.70 -4.68 1.58
C GLY A 61 0.97 -3.26 1.07
N ILE A 62 1.58 -3.17 -0.12
CA ILE A 62 1.88 -1.90 -0.81
C ILE A 62 1.02 -1.70 -2.07
N TYR A 63 0.23 -2.70 -2.46
CA TYR A 63 -0.47 -2.75 -3.76
C TYR A 63 -1.58 -1.71 -3.89
N TRP A 64 -2.12 -1.23 -2.77
CA TRP A 64 -3.14 -0.19 -2.73
C TRP A 64 -2.64 1.20 -3.12
N ILE A 65 -1.31 1.46 -2.99
CA ILE A 65 -0.75 2.83 -3.10
C ILE A 65 -1.00 3.44 -4.48
N SER A 66 -0.69 2.70 -5.55
CA SER A 66 -0.83 3.20 -6.92
C SER A 66 -2.30 3.47 -7.27
N LEU A 67 -3.19 2.55 -6.93
CA LEU A 67 -4.63 2.73 -7.17
C LEU A 67 -5.19 3.90 -6.35
N PHE A 68 -4.79 4.00 -5.07
CA PHE A 68 -5.21 5.11 -4.21
C PHE A 68 -4.87 6.47 -4.83
N LEU A 69 -3.64 6.62 -5.34
CA LEU A 69 -3.20 7.87 -5.96
C LEU A 69 -3.99 8.19 -7.24
N VAL A 70 -4.23 7.20 -8.09
CA VAL A 70 -5.03 7.37 -9.31
C VAL A 70 -6.47 7.78 -8.98
N LEU A 71 -7.09 7.15 -7.98
CA LEU A 71 -8.46 7.48 -7.59
C LEU A 71 -8.55 8.85 -6.90
N GLU A 72 -7.57 9.20 -6.05
CA GLU A 72 -7.49 10.53 -5.43
C GLU A 72 -7.34 11.63 -6.50
N GLU A 73 -6.50 11.42 -7.51
CA GLU A 73 -6.31 12.33 -8.64
C GLU A 73 -7.56 12.43 -9.54
N ALA A 74 -8.30 11.33 -9.67
CA ALA A 74 -9.57 11.30 -10.39
C ALA A 74 -10.72 11.97 -9.63
N GLY A 75 -10.51 12.40 -8.37
CA GLY A 75 -11.45 13.16 -7.56
C GLY A 75 -12.35 12.31 -6.66
N PHE A 76 -12.08 11.03 -6.47
CA PHE A 76 -12.84 10.19 -5.56
C PHE A 76 -12.48 10.41 -4.09
N GLU A 77 -13.47 10.31 -3.22
CA GLU A 77 -13.22 10.13 -1.79
C GLU A 77 -12.83 8.68 -1.51
N VAL A 78 -11.56 8.45 -1.17
CA VAL A 78 -11.01 7.11 -0.98
C VAL A 78 -10.83 6.79 0.50
N VAL A 79 -11.54 5.77 0.98
CA VAL A 79 -11.49 5.26 2.34
C VAL A 79 -10.59 4.02 2.38
N LEU A 80 -9.37 4.18 2.87
CA LEU A 80 -8.46 3.06 3.09
C LEU A 80 -8.78 2.38 4.41
N VAL A 81 -9.06 1.08 4.38
CA VAL A 81 -9.45 0.32 5.58
C VAL A 81 -8.43 -0.75 5.95
N ASN A 82 -8.31 -1.01 7.25
CA ASN A 82 -7.43 -2.07 7.72
C ASN A 82 -8.14 -3.43 7.57
N ALA A 83 -7.44 -4.43 7.00
CA ALA A 83 -7.91 -5.80 6.84
C ALA A 83 -8.51 -6.42 8.11
N LYS A 84 -7.94 -6.12 9.27
CA LYS A 84 -8.46 -6.59 10.56
C LYS A 84 -9.84 -6.03 10.88
N HIS A 85 -10.12 -4.78 10.51
CA HIS A 85 -11.43 -4.18 10.70
C HIS A 85 -12.49 -4.83 9.83
N VAL A 86 -12.19 -5.06 8.56
CA VAL A 86 -13.09 -5.75 7.61
C VAL A 86 -13.44 -7.17 8.10
N LYS A 87 -12.45 -7.91 8.61
CA LYS A 87 -12.62 -9.28 9.11
C LYS A 87 -13.36 -9.36 10.44
N ASN A 88 -13.28 -8.33 11.27
CA ASN A 88 -13.87 -8.33 12.61
C ASN A 88 -15.34 -7.87 12.63
N VAL A 89 -15.86 -7.35 11.53
CA VAL A 89 -17.30 -7.02 11.46
C VAL A 89 -18.09 -8.31 11.43
N ARG A 90 -18.90 -8.52 12.48
CA ARG A 90 -19.80 -9.67 12.60
C ARG A 90 -20.87 -9.57 11.51
N GLY A 91 -20.80 -10.42 10.53
CA GLY A 91 -21.77 -10.54 9.44
C GLY A 91 -21.58 -11.88 8.75
N LYS A 92 -22.65 -12.40 8.17
CA LYS A 92 -22.56 -13.62 7.37
C LYS A 92 -21.89 -13.24 6.04
N LYS A 93 -20.57 -13.45 5.94
CA LYS A 93 -19.89 -13.54 4.65
C LYS A 93 -20.32 -14.88 4.04
N THR A 94 -21.47 -14.87 3.39
CA THR A 94 -21.90 -15.97 2.51
C THR A 94 -21.10 -15.83 1.20
N ASP A 95 -21.33 -16.62 0.19
CA ASP A 95 -20.64 -16.72 -1.13
C ASP A 95 -20.41 -15.39 -1.89
N MET A 96 -20.22 -14.29 -1.17
CA MET A 96 -20.02 -12.93 -1.64
C MET A 96 -18.53 -12.64 -1.82
N SER A 97 -18.17 -11.98 -2.92
CA SER A 97 -16.79 -11.54 -3.16
C SER A 97 -16.32 -10.56 -2.09
N ASP A 98 -15.00 -10.53 -1.82
CA ASP A 98 -14.41 -9.62 -0.83
C ASP A 98 -14.68 -8.16 -1.19
N ALA A 99 -14.65 -7.80 -2.48
CA ALA A 99 -14.98 -6.47 -2.96
C ALA A 99 -16.42 -6.07 -2.64
N GLU A 100 -17.39 -6.96 -2.88
CA GLU A 100 -18.80 -6.71 -2.57
C GLU A 100 -19.03 -6.57 -1.06
N TRP A 101 -18.34 -7.38 -0.25
CA TRP A 101 -18.41 -7.25 1.20
C TRP A 101 -17.88 -5.90 1.66
N ILE A 102 -16.73 -5.45 1.16
CA ILE A 102 -16.18 -4.12 1.45
C ILE A 102 -17.17 -3.02 1.04
N ARG A 103 -17.77 -3.12 -0.14
CA ARG A 103 -18.78 -2.18 -0.62
C ARG A 103 -19.97 -2.09 0.33
N GLN A 104 -20.53 -3.24 0.76
CA GLN A 104 -21.69 -3.26 1.66
C GLN A 104 -21.35 -2.68 3.03
N LEU A 105 -20.23 -3.02 3.61
CA LEU A 105 -19.78 -2.44 4.88
C LEU A 105 -19.59 -0.93 4.75
N HIS A 106 -19.02 -0.47 3.64
CA HIS A 106 -18.82 0.94 3.38
C HIS A 106 -20.14 1.67 3.21
N SER A 107 -21.06 1.13 2.41
CA SER A 107 -22.39 1.74 2.19
C SER A 107 -23.20 1.90 3.49
N CYS A 108 -22.97 1.02 4.45
CA CYS A 108 -23.60 1.11 5.79
C CYS A 108 -22.83 1.98 6.78
N GLY A 109 -21.67 2.55 6.42
CA GLY A 109 -20.83 3.34 7.32
C GLY A 109 -20.15 2.54 8.43
N LEU A 110 -19.95 1.23 8.23
CA LEU A 110 -19.36 0.32 9.23
C LEU A 110 -17.84 0.24 9.15
N LEU A 111 -17.23 0.90 8.16
CA LEU A 111 -15.78 0.91 7.99
C LEU A 111 -15.17 2.18 8.58
N SER A 112 -14.11 2.00 9.37
CA SER A 112 -13.31 3.10 9.90
C SER A 112 -12.14 3.37 8.97
N ALA A 113 -12.02 4.60 8.49
CA ALA A 113 -10.91 5.03 7.66
C ALA A 113 -9.58 4.96 8.41
N SER A 114 -8.56 4.41 7.79
CA SER A 114 -7.17 4.56 8.23
C SER A 114 -6.70 5.98 7.92
N PHE A 115 -6.11 6.65 8.90
CA PHE A 115 -5.59 8.00 8.70
C PHE A 115 -4.58 8.04 7.55
N GLN A 116 -4.86 8.85 6.55
CA GLN A 116 -3.96 9.15 5.44
C GLN A 116 -3.50 10.61 5.55
N PRO A 117 -2.18 10.86 5.71
CA PRO A 117 -1.67 12.21 5.70
C PRO A 117 -1.77 12.82 4.29
N ASP A 118 -1.65 14.13 4.22
CA ASP A 118 -1.60 14.87 2.95
C ASP A 118 -0.43 14.39 2.04
N LYS A 119 -0.49 14.72 0.76
CA LYS A 119 0.48 14.30 -0.27
C LYS A 119 1.92 14.65 0.09
N PHE A 120 2.16 15.87 0.62
CA PHE A 120 3.49 16.31 1.02
C PHE A 120 4.04 15.45 2.15
N THR A 121 3.26 15.24 3.20
CA THR A 121 3.64 14.41 4.35
C THR A 121 3.88 12.96 3.95
N ARG A 122 3.05 12.39 3.05
CA ARG A 122 3.28 11.03 2.50
C ARG A 122 4.60 10.93 1.78
N THR A 123 4.90 11.90 0.92
CA THR A 123 6.17 11.95 0.17
C THR A 123 7.36 12.06 1.11
N LEU A 124 7.30 12.97 2.08
CA LEU A 124 8.36 13.16 3.08
C LEU A 124 8.62 11.87 3.89
N ARG A 125 7.56 11.20 4.34
CA ARG A 125 7.67 9.91 5.05
C ARG A 125 8.35 8.84 4.19
N THR A 126 8.07 8.82 2.89
CA THR A 126 8.69 7.86 1.95
C THR A 126 10.19 8.12 1.85
N TYR A 127 10.62 9.37 1.68
CA TYR A 127 12.04 9.73 1.66
C TYR A 127 12.74 9.40 2.98
N MET A 128 12.11 9.72 4.11
CA MET A 128 12.68 9.43 5.42
C MET A 128 12.85 7.93 5.67
N ARG A 129 11.88 7.11 5.27
CA ARG A 129 12.01 5.64 5.31
C ARG A 129 13.13 5.15 4.40
N HIS A 130 13.19 5.65 3.18
CA HIS A 130 14.24 5.25 2.23
C HIS A 130 15.62 5.60 2.78
N ARG A 131 15.80 6.83 3.29
CA ARG A 131 17.04 7.24 3.96
C ARG A 131 17.41 6.30 5.12
N LYS A 132 16.43 5.98 5.99
CA LYS A 132 16.65 5.05 7.10
C LYS A 132 17.12 3.69 6.60
N ASN A 133 16.46 3.13 5.59
CA ASN A 133 16.83 1.83 5.01
C ASN A 133 18.26 1.85 4.45
N LEU A 134 18.66 2.90 3.75
CA LEU A 134 20.02 3.04 3.22
C LEU A 134 21.06 3.07 4.35
N ILE A 135 20.80 3.76 5.45
CA ILE A 135 21.68 3.80 6.62
C ILE A 135 21.80 2.40 7.26
N GLU A 136 20.69 1.69 7.42
CA GLU A 136 20.66 0.33 7.98
C GLU A 136 21.39 -0.67 7.09
N MET A 137 21.24 -0.57 5.77
CA MET A 137 21.97 -1.38 4.79
C MET A 137 23.47 -1.09 4.86
N SER A 138 23.89 0.18 4.89
CA SER A 138 25.27 0.58 5.03
C SER A 138 25.89 0.00 6.31
N ALA A 139 25.22 0.14 7.46
CA ALA A 139 25.68 -0.45 8.72
C ALA A 139 25.81 -1.98 8.65
N THR A 140 24.93 -2.64 7.90
CA THR A 140 25.00 -4.08 7.68
C THR A 140 26.23 -4.48 6.86
N HIS A 141 26.52 -3.76 5.78
CA HIS A 141 27.71 -3.99 4.96
C HIS A 141 29.00 -3.74 5.74
N ILE A 142 29.06 -2.68 6.56
CA ILE A 142 30.20 -2.42 7.42
C ILE A 142 30.44 -3.59 8.39
N ARG A 143 29.38 -4.13 9.01
CA ARG A 143 29.51 -5.33 9.87
C ARG A 143 30.02 -6.55 9.10
N MET A 144 29.59 -6.73 7.84
CA MET A 144 30.09 -7.83 6.99
C MET A 144 31.58 -7.65 6.66
N MET A 145 32.02 -6.43 6.37
CA MET A 145 33.44 -6.12 6.16
C MET A 145 34.28 -6.42 7.40
N HIS A 146 33.84 -5.99 8.58
CA HIS A 146 34.51 -6.33 9.83
C HIS A 146 34.61 -7.84 10.03
N LYS A 147 33.51 -8.57 9.78
CA LYS A 147 33.51 -10.03 9.90
C LYS A 147 34.50 -10.70 8.94
N ALA A 148 34.59 -10.23 7.70
CA ALA A 148 35.55 -10.74 6.72
C ALA A 148 36.99 -10.49 7.16
N LEU A 149 37.32 -9.30 7.64
CA LEU A 149 38.64 -8.97 8.18
C LEU A 149 39.00 -9.85 9.37
N GLU A 150 38.07 -10.07 10.30
CA GLU A 150 38.26 -10.99 11.43
C GLU A 150 38.55 -12.42 10.96
N GLN A 151 37.84 -12.91 9.95
CA GLN A 151 38.09 -14.26 9.39
C GLN A 151 39.49 -14.39 8.76
N MET A 152 40.03 -13.30 8.25
CA MET A 152 41.38 -13.21 7.70
C MET A 152 42.45 -12.97 8.80
N ASN A 153 42.03 -12.90 10.07
CA ASN A 153 42.86 -12.49 11.20
C ASN A 153 43.46 -11.07 11.07
N VAL A 154 42.79 -10.17 10.36
CA VAL A 154 43.16 -8.78 10.24
C VAL A 154 42.37 -7.95 11.25
N LYS A 155 43.03 -7.49 12.33
CA LYS A 155 42.43 -6.79 13.45
C LYS A 155 42.36 -5.25 13.19
N LEU A 156 41.92 -4.84 12.01
CA LEU A 156 41.94 -3.46 11.57
C LEU A 156 41.14 -2.54 12.50
N GLN A 157 40.04 -3.01 13.06
CA GLN A 157 39.21 -2.28 14.02
C GLN A 157 39.90 -1.89 15.32
N ASN A 158 41.04 -2.53 15.66
CA ASN A 158 41.83 -2.17 16.82
C ASN A 158 42.80 -1.02 16.54
N VAL A 159 42.98 -0.66 15.28
CA VAL A 159 43.94 0.35 14.81
C VAL A 159 43.24 1.60 14.30
N ILE A 160 42.11 1.46 13.65
CA ILE A 160 41.34 2.56 13.10
C ILE A 160 39.87 2.50 13.53
N ALA A 161 39.28 3.67 13.79
CA ALA A 161 37.89 3.77 14.25
C ALA A 161 36.86 3.55 13.13
N ASP A 162 37.21 3.86 11.88
CA ASP A 162 36.32 3.76 10.72
C ASP A 162 37.03 3.11 9.53
N ILE A 163 36.63 1.86 9.25
CA ILE A 163 37.19 1.10 8.12
C ILE A 163 36.71 1.60 6.76
N THR A 164 35.63 2.41 6.72
CA THR A 164 35.08 2.99 5.49
C THR A 164 35.66 4.36 5.16
N GLY A 165 36.39 4.94 6.10
CA GLY A 165 37.11 6.20 5.94
C GLY A 165 38.32 6.08 5.00
N LYS A 166 38.90 7.22 4.61
CA LYS A 166 40.03 7.28 3.68
C LYS A 166 41.19 6.35 4.09
N SER A 167 41.56 6.36 5.37
CA SER A 167 42.65 5.49 5.88
C SER A 167 42.30 4.00 5.81
N GLY A 168 41.04 3.66 6.13
CA GLY A 168 40.59 2.26 6.04
C GLY A 168 40.58 1.75 4.60
N GLN A 169 40.08 2.55 3.67
CA GLN A 169 40.11 2.22 2.24
C GLN A 169 41.53 2.04 1.72
N ALA A 170 42.44 2.98 2.01
CA ALA A 170 43.84 2.89 1.56
C ALA A 170 44.61 1.70 2.14
N ILE A 171 44.18 1.12 3.28
CA ILE A 171 44.79 -0.09 3.84
C ILE A 171 44.23 -1.34 3.19
N MET A 172 42.97 -1.30 2.70
CA MET A 172 42.31 -2.44 2.06
C MET A 172 42.57 -2.58 0.56
N GLU A 173 43.10 -1.54 -0.10
CA GLU A 173 43.63 -1.57 -1.47
C GLU A 173 45.02 -2.23 -1.51
#